data_b8a67e727167fd7e150e56bac8d3f56f
#
_entry.id   b8a67e727167fd7e150e56bac8d3f56f
#
_cell.length_a   1.000
_cell.length_b   1.000
_cell.length_c   1.000
_cell.angle_alpha   90.00
_cell.angle_beta   90.00
_cell.angle_gamma   90.00
#
_symmetry.space_group_name_H-M   'P 1'
#
loop_
_entity.id
_entity.type
_entity.pdbx_description
1 polymer ?
#
loop_
_entity_poly.entity_id
_entity_poly.type
_entity_poly.pdbx_seq_one_letter_code
_entity_poly.pdbx_strand_id
1 'polypeptide(L)'
;DLTKVYYNPWVAKVIATVNVTSTSDPTYILNDSGNISAVEIDGVEQPSVENEYTFSTTGEHTVKYTLIEPTSIGDDAFYGCTGLTSVTIPDSVTSIGNNVFESCTGLTSVTIPSGVTSIGDSAFESCTGLTSVTIPSGVTSIGDSAFEGCSGLTSIVVDSANTIYDSRDNCNAIINTSTNELIIGCNNTVIPNTVTSIGDYAFYGSGLTSITIPDSVTSIGEGAFYGCTGLTSMTIPDSVTSIGDWAFEGCSSLTSIIIPNGITSIGNSAFNGCESLTSITIPDSVTSIGDSAFESCTGLTSITIPDSVTSIGNSAFYGCTGLTSVTIPDSVTSIGNNVFYGCTGLTSMTIPDSVTSIGQNAFNGCESLTSITIPDSVTSIGGYAFSGCHGLTSITIPDSVTSIGYNAFQQCSGLTSIICNATTAPAIQNNTFRNVKTGGTLTVPSGSTGYNVWMGTGNYYLGKYNWTKVEQ
;
A
#
# COMPACT_ATOMS: atom_id res chain seq x y z
N ASP A 1 -16.17 -43.29 -49.01
CA ASP A 1 -16.50 -41.91 -49.21
C ASP A 1 -17.07 -41.32 -47.91
N LEU A 2 -16.18 -41.04 -46.96
CA LEU A 2 -16.49 -40.50 -45.61
C LEU A 2 -15.73 -39.20 -45.37
N THR A 3 -15.82 -38.24 -46.28
CA THR A 3 -15.30 -36.90 -46.10
C THR A 3 -16.43 -35.87 -46.10
N LYS A 4 -17.47 -36.11 -45.29
CA LYS A 4 -18.31 -35.00 -44.84
C LYS A 4 -17.76 -34.56 -43.48
N VAL A 5 -16.87 -33.54 -43.48
CA VAL A 5 -16.62 -32.71 -42.31
C VAL A 5 -17.97 -32.10 -41.95
N TYR A 6 -18.63 -32.66 -40.94
CA TYR A 6 -19.78 -32.01 -40.35
C TYR A 6 -19.26 -30.74 -39.69
N TYR A 7 -19.50 -29.61 -40.36
CA TYR A 7 -19.39 -28.31 -39.76
C TYR A 7 -20.35 -28.31 -38.55
N ASN A 8 -19.80 -28.48 -37.34
CA ASN A 8 -20.62 -28.35 -36.15
C ASN A 8 -20.74 -26.86 -35.83
N PRO A 9 -21.88 -26.22 -36.07
CA PRO A 9 -22.07 -24.79 -35.86
C PRO A 9 -22.05 -24.40 -34.37
N TRP A 10 -21.91 -25.37 -33.47
CA TRP A 10 -21.93 -25.20 -32.01
C TRP A 10 -20.56 -25.23 -31.37
N VAL A 11 -19.47 -25.22 -32.15
CA VAL A 11 -18.10 -25.17 -31.59
C VAL A 11 -17.77 -23.73 -31.23
N ALA A 12 -17.79 -23.41 -29.94
CA ALA A 12 -17.42 -22.10 -29.45
C ALA A 12 -15.88 -21.90 -29.54
N LYS A 13 -15.48 -20.80 -30.15
CA LYS A 13 -14.06 -20.44 -30.27
C LYS A 13 -13.82 -19.04 -29.71
N VAL A 14 -12.86 -18.92 -28.80
CA VAL A 14 -12.23 -17.65 -28.44
C VAL A 14 -11.25 -17.29 -29.55
N ILE A 15 -11.33 -16.07 -30.07
CA ILE A 15 -10.39 -15.56 -31.09
C ILE A 15 -9.55 -14.46 -30.47
N ALA A 16 -8.25 -14.65 -30.51
CA ALA A 16 -7.28 -13.71 -29.95
C ALA A 16 -6.33 -13.18 -31.03
N THR A 17 -5.90 -11.95 -30.89
CA THR A 17 -4.75 -11.41 -31.59
C THR A 17 -3.57 -11.35 -30.62
N VAL A 18 -2.45 -11.90 -31.04
CA VAL A 18 -1.21 -11.96 -30.26
C VAL A 18 -0.12 -11.18 -31.01
N ASN A 19 0.52 -10.22 -30.35
CA ASN A 19 1.65 -9.48 -30.91
C ASN A 19 2.97 -10.16 -30.52
N VAL A 20 3.67 -10.66 -31.49
CA VAL A 20 4.93 -11.40 -31.35
C VAL A 20 6.10 -10.44 -31.54
N THR A 21 6.96 -10.34 -30.54
CA THR A 21 8.13 -9.43 -30.54
C THR A 21 9.45 -10.16 -30.84
N SER A 22 9.49 -11.48 -30.71
CA SER A 22 10.68 -12.30 -30.96
C SER A 22 10.32 -13.58 -31.72
N THR A 23 11.15 -13.98 -32.67
CA THR A 23 11.03 -15.27 -33.37
C THR A 23 11.95 -16.35 -32.80
N SER A 24 12.79 -15.99 -31.83
CA SER A 24 13.71 -16.91 -31.14
C SER A 24 13.17 -17.40 -29.79
N ASP A 25 12.33 -16.60 -29.16
CA ASP A 25 11.76 -16.87 -27.85
C ASP A 25 10.30 -17.29 -27.98
N PRO A 26 9.82 -18.25 -27.18
CA PRO A 26 8.43 -18.61 -27.19
C PRO A 26 7.54 -17.45 -26.66
N THR A 27 6.35 -17.35 -27.21
CA THR A 27 5.33 -16.40 -26.73
C THR A 27 4.27 -17.20 -25.98
N TYR A 28 3.91 -16.73 -24.78
CA TYR A 28 2.79 -17.26 -24.00
C TYR A 28 1.48 -16.92 -24.72
N ILE A 29 0.73 -17.96 -25.08
CA ILE A 29 -0.56 -17.83 -25.78
C ILE A 29 -1.72 -18.36 -24.95
N LEU A 30 -1.43 -19.13 -23.90
CA LEU A 30 -2.39 -19.80 -23.02
C LEU A 30 -1.70 -20.10 -21.70
N ASN A 31 -2.41 -20.03 -20.57
CA ASN A 31 -1.86 -20.44 -19.27
C ASN A 31 -2.48 -21.73 -18.77
N ASP A 32 -3.81 -21.86 -18.77
CA ASP A 32 -4.47 -23.12 -18.43
C ASP A 32 -5.29 -23.66 -19.62
N SER A 33 -4.95 -24.87 -20.04
CA SER A 33 -5.63 -25.58 -21.12
C SER A 33 -6.87 -26.36 -20.67
N GLY A 34 -7.26 -26.28 -19.39
CA GLY A 34 -8.31 -27.13 -18.80
C GLY A 34 -9.65 -27.11 -19.56
N ASN A 35 -10.03 -25.98 -20.17
CA ASN A 35 -11.24 -25.86 -20.99
C ASN A 35 -10.96 -25.68 -22.50
N ILE A 36 -9.74 -25.94 -22.97
CA ILE A 36 -9.34 -25.80 -24.37
C ILE A 36 -9.08 -27.18 -24.99
N SER A 37 -9.77 -27.50 -26.09
CA SER A 37 -9.63 -28.78 -26.80
C SER A 37 -8.72 -28.72 -28.03
N ALA A 38 -8.58 -27.54 -28.64
CA ALA A 38 -7.74 -27.33 -29.82
C ALA A 38 -7.30 -25.87 -29.94
N VAL A 39 -6.13 -25.65 -30.53
CA VAL A 39 -5.57 -24.33 -30.87
C VAL A 39 -5.29 -24.28 -32.38
N GLU A 40 -5.70 -23.19 -33.02
CA GLU A 40 -5.42 -22.88 -34.44
C GLU A 40 -4.63 -21.57 -34.48
N ILE A 41 -3.46 -21.56 -35.12
CA ILE A 41 -2.60 -20.38 -35.27
C ILE A 41 -2.53 -20.04 -36.76
N ASP A 42 -2.93 -18.82 -37.13
CA ASP A 42 -2.98 -18.30 -38.52
C ASP A 42 -3.67 -19.26 -39.51
N GLY A 43 -4.74 -19.92 -39.04
CA GLY A 43 -5.52 -20.87 -39.84
C GLY A 43 -4.96 -22.29 -39.85
N VAL A 44 -3.91 -22.57 -39.10
CA VAL A 44 -3.27 -23.90 -38.99
C VAL A 44 -3.56 -24.50 -37.61
N GLU A 45 -4.29 -25.60 -37.58
CA GLU A 45 -4.55 -26.35 -36.34
C GLU A 45 -3.25 -26.96 -35.82
N GLN A 46 -3.00 -26.76 -34.52
CA GLN A 46 -1.81 -27.26 -33.86
C GLN A 46 -2.02 -28.72 -33.42
N PRO A 47 -0.95 -29.54 -33.42
CA PRO A 47 -1.01 -30.98 -33.09
C PRO A 47 -1.34 -31.24 -31.60
N SER A 48 -1.11 -30.26 -30.74
CA SER A 48 -1.37 -30.29 -29.30
C SER A 48 -1.76 -28.88 -28.81
N VAL A 49 -2.39 -28.82 -27.64
CA VAL A 49 -2.64 -27.58 -26.92
C VAL A 49 -1.45 -27.32 -26.02
N GLU A 50 -0.69 -26.27 -26.34
CA GLU A 50 0.51 -25.87 -25.58
C GLU A 50 0.32 -24.45 -25.05
N ASN A 51 0.98 -24.13 -23.96
CA ASN A 51 0.91 -22.82 -23.33
C ASN A 51 1.76 -21.76 -24.08
N GLU A 52 2.79 -22.21 -24.77
CA GLU A 52 3.76 -21.38 -25.46
C GLU A 52 3.89 -21.79 -26.93
N TYR A 53 4.17 -20.82 -27.78
CA TYR A 53 4.43 -21.08 -29.21
C TYR A 53 5.56 -20.18 -29.72
N THR A 54 6.49 -20.76 -30.51
CA THR A 54 7.55 -20.00 -31.17
C THR A 54 7.09 -19.67 -32.60
N PHE A 55 6.80 -18.41 -32.82
CA PHE A 55 6.34 -17.92 -34.11
C PHE A 55 7.50 -17.73 -35.11
N SER A 56 7.22 -17.97 -36.37
CA SER A 56 8.23 -17.80 -37.45
C SER A 56 8.40 -16.35 -37.92
N THR A 57 7.46 -15.47 -37.56
CA THR A 57 7.47 -14.03 -37.88
C THR A 57 7.09 -13.21 -36.66
N THR A 58 7.56 -11.96 -36.62
CA THR A 58 7.11 -10.96 -35.62
C THR A 58 5.87 -10.24 -36.14
N GLY A 59 5.13 -9.59 -35.23
CA GLY A 59 3.92 -8.84 -35.52
C GLY A 59 2.67 -9.53 -35.02
N GLU A 60 1.53 -9.17 -35.57
CA GLU A 60 0.22 -9.70 -35.15
C GLU A 60 -0.06 -11.08 -35.75
N HIS A 61 -0.49 -11.99 -34.92
CA HIS A 61 -0.91 -13.35 -35.27
C HIS A 61 -2.30 -13.63 -34.71
N THR A 62 -3.10 -14.41 -35.41
CA THR A 62 -4.43 -14.81 -34.96
C THR A 62 -4.36 -16.20 -34.33
N VAL A 63 -4.82 -16.32 -33.09
CA VAL A 63 -4.94 -17.58 -32.38
C VAL A 63 -6.41 -17.85 -32.06
N LYS A 64 -6.88 -19.04 -32.38
CA LYS A 64 -8.26 -19.47 -32.07
C LYS A 64 -8.22 -20.68 -31.13
N TYR A 65 -8.95 -20.57 -30.06
CA TYR A 65 -9.06 -21.57 -29.00
C TYR A 65 -10.45 -22.21 -29.05
N THR A 66 -10.53 -23.51 -29.22
CA THR A 66 -11.78 -24.26 -29.21
C THR A 66 -12.12 -24.66 -27.78
N LEU A 67 -13.25 -24.19 -27.26
CA LEU A 67 -13.73 -24.49 -25.92
C LEU A 67 -14.29 -25.92 -25.83
N ILE A 68 -13.98 -26.62 -24.72
CA ILE A 68 -14.63 -27.90 -24.34
C ILE A 68 -16.02 -27.59 -23.82
N GLU A 69 -16.12 -26.70 -22.83
CA GLU A 69 -17.38 -26.18 -22.30
C GLU A 69 -17.71 -24.86 -23.01
N PRO A 70 -18.66 -24.83 -23.94
CA PRO A 70 -18.88 -23.69 -24.82
C PRO A 70 -19.47 -22.46 -24.10
N THR A 71 -19.87 -22.61 -22.82
CA THR A 71 -20.55 -21.59 -22.04
C THR A 71 -19.65 -20.87 -21.04
N SER A 72 -18.39 -21.31 -20.87
CA SER A 72 -17.46 -20.68 -19.92
C SER A 72 -16.04 -20.58 -20.48
N ILE A 73 -15.31 -19.56 -20.03
CA ILE A 73 -13.84 -19.53 -20.07
C ILE A 73 -13.37 -19.92 -18.68
N GLY A 74 -12.55 -20.99 -18.60
CA GLY A 74 -12.04 -21.50 -17.31
C GLY A 74 -11.12 -20.53 -16.59
N ASP A 75 -10.94 -20.75 -15.30
CA ASP A 75 -10.02 -19.95 -14.48
C ASP A 75 -8.60 -19.99 -15.07
N ASP A 76 -7.85 -18.89 -14.88
CA ASP A 76 -6.45 -18.71 -15.31
C ASP A 76 -6.18 -18.94 -16.81
N ALA A 77 -7.16 -19.11 -17.67
CA ALA A 77 -6.96 -19.57 -19.06
C ALA A 77 -5.91 -18.74 -19.82
N PHE A 78 -5.91 -17.43 -19.69
CA PHE A 78 -4.98 -16.52 -20.35
C PHE A 78 -4.14 -15.71 -19.36
N TYR A 79 -4.01 -16.18 -18.12
CA TYR A 79 -3.21 -15.51 -17.09
C TYR A 79 -1.79 -15.20 -17.60
N GLY A 80 -1.36 -13.95 -17.49
CA GLY A 80 0.00 -13.55 -17.86
C GLY A 80 0.32 -13.57 -19.37
N CYS A 81 -0.69 -13.71 -20.25
CA CYS A 81 -0.49 -13.68 -21.70
C CYS A 81 -0.23 -12.24 -22.17
N THR A 82 0.98 -11.72 -21.89
CA THR A 82 1.36 -10.31 -22.13
C THR A 82 1.39 -9.91 -23.62
N GLY A 83 1.51 -10.88 -24.54
CA GLY A 83 1.46 -10.68 -25.99
C GLY A 83 0.04 -10.53 -26.53
N LEU A 84 -0.99 -10.85 -25.75
CA LEU A 84 -2.39 -10.79 -26.13
C LEU A 84 -2.83 -9.33 -26.29
N THR A 85 -3.27 -8.92 -27.50
CA THR A 85 -3.66 -7.53 -27.79
C THR A 85 -5.15 -7.32 -27.93
N SER A 86 -5.88 -8.33 -28.39
CA SER A 86 -7.35 -8.29 -28.43
C SER A 86 -7.94 -9.69 -28.27
N VAL A 87 -9.17 -9.76 -27.74
CA VAL A 87 -9.91 -11.01 -27.56
C VAL A 87 -11.36 -10.80 -27.96
N THR A 88 -11.87 -11.72 -28.79
CA THR A 88 -13.28 -11.86 -29.08
C THR A 88 -13.81 -13.13 -28.44
N ILE A 89 -14.69 -12.97 -27.46
CA ILE A 89 -15.35 -14.04 -26.72
C ILE A 89 -16.62 -14.43 -27.50
N PRO A 90 -16.89 -15.73 -27.73
CA PRO A 90 -18.08 -16.14 -28.48
C PRO A 90 -19.38 -15.92 -27.67
N ASP A 91 -20.48 -15.66 -28.39
CA ASP A 91 -21.79 -15.35 -27.80
C ASP A 91 -22.39 -16.46 -26.91
N SER A 92 -21.87 -17.69 -27.02
CA SER A 92 -22.30 -18.80 -26.19
C SER A 92 -21.76 -18.73 -24.75
N VAL A 93 -20.72 -17.93 -24.49
CA VAL A 93 -20.11 -17.80 -23.16
C VAL A 93 -21.04 -17.02 -22.25
N THR A 94 -21.34 -17.60 -21.10
CA THR A 94 -22.17 -17.03 -20.04
C THR A 94 -21.40 -16.69 -18.77
N SER A 95 -20.16 -17.21 -18.62
CA SER A 95 -19.28 -16.90 -17.50
C SER A 95 -17.83 -16.76 -17.93
N ILE A 96 -17.17 -15.77 -17.36
CA ILE A 96 -15.71 -15.57 -17.41
C ILE A 96 -15.21 -15.96 -16.01
N GLY A 97 -14.28 -16.93 -15.95
CA GLY A 97 -13.71 -17.45 -14.68
C GLY A 97 -12.81 -16.46 -13.97
N ASN A 98 -12.20 -16.90 -12.89
CA ASN A 98 -11.25 -16.10 -12.11
C ASN A 98 -9.91 -15.98 -12.85
N ASN A 99 -9.23 -14.83 -12.71
CA ASN A 99 -7.89 -14.55 -13.24
C ASN A 99 -7.75 -14.77 -14.76
N VAL A 100 -8.84 -14.86 -15.50
CA VAL A 100 -8.81 -15.31 -16.92
C VAL A 100 -7.82 -14.50 -17.75
N PHE A 101 -7.82 -13.18 -17.61
CA PHE A 101 -6.93 -12.26 -18.33
C PHE A 101 -6.02 -11.47 -17.39
N GLU A 102 -5.86 -11.92 -16.14
CA GLU A 102 -4.98 -11.25 -15.18
C GLU A 102 -3.59 -11.09 -15.78
N SER A 103 -3.00 -9.91 -15.61
CA SER A 103 -1.67 -9.56 -16.12
C SER A 103 -1.50 -9.67 -17.65
N CYS A 104 -2.59 -9.65 -18.42
CA CYS A 104 -2.53 -9.50 -19.87
C CYS A 104 -2.20 -8.05 -20.24
N THR A 105 -0.99 -7.59 -19.96
CA THR A 105 -0.58 -6.18 -20.08
C THR A 105 -0.65 -5.61 -21.50
N GLY A 106 -0.62 -6.48 -22.53
CA GLY A 106 -0.78 -6.09 -23.93
C GLY A 106 -2.23 -5.93 -24.39
N LEU A 107 -3.22 -6.42 -23.59
CA LEU A 107 -4.63 -6.42 -23.98
C LEU A 107 -5.17 -4.99 -24.01
N THR A 108 -5.51 -4.51 -25.23
CA THR A 108 -6.01 -3.16 -25.43
C THR A 108 -7.53 -3.09 -25.51
N SER A 109 -8.17 -4.20 -25.90
CA SER A 109 -9.63 -4.28 -26.04
C SER A 109 -10.14 -5.69 -25.82
N VAL A 110 -11.32 -5.78 -25.22
CA VAL A 110 -12.08 -7.02 -25.06
C VAL A 110 -13.55 -6.75 -25.33
N THR A 111 -14.20 -7.64 -26.07
CA THR A 111 -15.65 -7.61 -26.25
C THR A 111 -16.29 -8.70 -25.39
N ILE A 112 -17.02 -8.28 -24.37
CA ILE A 112 -17.80 -9.17 -23.50
C ILE A 112 -19.18 -9.39 -24.15
N PRO A 113 -19.56 -10.62 -24.51
CA PRO A 113 -20.83 -10.87 -25.17
C PRO A 113 -22.04 -10.67 -24.25
N SER A 114 -23.19 -10.35 -24.83
CA SER A 114 -24.44 -10.05 -24.09
C SER A 114 -24.97 -11.21 -23.25
N GLY A 115 -24.54 -12.45 -23.54
CA GLY A 115 -24.89 -13.65 -22.79
C GLY A 115 -24.15 -13.81 -21.45
N VAL A 116 -23.08 -13.05 -21.22
CA VAL A 116 -22.29 -13.16 -19.97
C VAL A 116 -23.09 -12.64 -18.78
N THR A 117 -23.18 -13.46 -17.74
CA THR A 117 -23.88 -13.16 -16.49
C THR A 117 -22.92 -12.95 -15.31
N SER A 118 -21.69 -13.49 -15.38
CA SER A 118 -20.69 -13.34 -14.35
C SER A 118 -19.29 -13.09 -14.92
N ILE A 119 -18.56 -12.19 -14.26
CA ILE A 119 -17.13 -11.92 -14.44
C ILE A 119 -16.49 -12.31 -13.12
N GLY A 120 -15.50 -13.21 -13.15
CA GLY A 120 -14.84 -13.74 -11.96
C GLY A 120 -13.90 -12.77 -11.26
N ASP A 121 -13.36 -13.21 -10.13
CA ASP A 121 -12.38 -12.44 -9.36
C ASP A 121 -11.11 -12.24 -10.19
N SER A 122 -10.53 -11.04 -10.12
CA SER A 122 -9.28 -10.67 -10.83
C SER A 122 -9.33 -10.94 -12.36
N ALA A 123 -10.50 -11.07 -12.97
CA ALA A 123 -10.63 -11.53 -14.35
C ALA A 123 -9.86 -10.67 -15.38
N PHE A 124 -9.67 -9.38 -15.13
CA PHE A 124 -8.88 -8.43 -15.92
C PHE A 124 -7.87 -7.65 -15.08
N GLU A 125 -7.53 -8.12 -13.88
CA GLU A 125 -6.57 -7.46 -13.00
C GLU A 125 -5.25 -7.20 -13.74
N SER A 126 -4.67 -6.03 -13.53
CA SER A 126 -3.39 -5.63 -14.13
C SER A 126 -3.35 -5.69 -15.67
N CYS A 127 -4.49 -5.60 -16.34
CA CYS A 127 -4.57 -5.37 -17.79
C CYS A 127 -4.22 -3.92 -18.10
N THR A 128 -2.96 -3.53 -17.93
CA THR A 128 -2.50 -2.12 -18.04
C THR A 128 -2.71 -1.49 -19.41
N GLY A 129 -2.79 -2.32 -20.46
CA GLY A 129 -3.07 -1.88 -21.84
C GLY A 129 -4.55 -1.64 -22.14
N LEU A 130 -5.48 -2.15 -21.30
CA LEU A 130 -6.92 -2.08 -21.55
C LEU A 130 -7.41 -0.62 -21.46
N THR A 131 -8.00 -0.12 -22.55
CA THR A 131 -8.41 1.29 -22.65
C THR A 131 -9.89 1.51 -22.42
N SER A 132 -10.71 0.50 -22.70
CA SER A 132 -12.16 0.58 -22.56
C SER A 132 -12.78 -0.78 -22.29
N VAL A 133 -13.88 -0.79 -21.55
CA VAL A 133 -14.72 -1.98 -21.35
C VAL A 133 -16.20 -1.61 -21.39
N THR A 134 -17.01 -2.51 -21.95
CA THR A 134 -18.47 -2.42 -21.88
C THR A 134 -19.00 -3.61 -21.09
N ILE A 135 -19.76 -3.34 -20.04
CA ILE A 135 -20.45 -4.35 -19.23
C ILE A 135 -21.84 -4.59 -19.80
N PRO A 136 -22.13 -5.80 -20.30
CA PRO A 136 -23.43 -6.11 -20.92
C PRO A 136 -24.59 -6.09 -19.94
N SER A 137 -25.82 -6.02 -20.49
CA SER A 137 -27.05 -6.04 -19.70
C SER A 137 -27.27 -7.33 -18.89
N GLY A 138 -26.68 -8.44 -19.33
CA GLY A 138 -26.81 -9.74 -18.66
C GLY A 138 -25.96 -9.90 -17.41
N VAL A 139 -24.91 -9.07 -17.21
CA VAL A 139 -23.98 -9.21 -16.08
C VAL A 139 -24.66 -8.86 -14.78
N THR A 140 -24.71 -9.84 -13.87
CA THR A 140 -25.31 -9.71 -12.53
C THR A 140 -24.28 -9.85 -11.41
N SER A 141 -23.07 -10.31 -11.71
CA SER A 141 -21.97 -10.47 -10.77
C SER A 141 -20.66 -10.05 -11.42
N ILE A 142 -19.90 -9.22 -10.70
CA ILE A 142 -18.52 -8.85 -11.00
C ILE A 142 -17.73 -9.18 -9.74
N GLY A 143 -16.72 -10.03 -9.87
CA GLY A 143 -15.88 -10.50 -8.77
C GLY A 143 -14.96 -9.42 -8.21
N ASP A 144 -14.37 -9.72 -7.06
CA ASP A 144 -13.41 -8.83 -6.41
C ASP A 144 -12.19 -8.63 -7.33
N SER A 145 -11.64 -7.43 -7.31
CA SER A 145 -10.43 -7.07 -8.09
C SER A 145 -10.55 -7.22 -9.61
N ALA A 146 -11.77 -7.41 -10.16
CA ALA A 146 -11.97 -7.78 -11.56
C ALA A 146 -11.28 -6.84 -12.58
N PHE A 147 -11.08 -5.56 -12.25
CA PHE A 147 -10.42 -4.55 -13.09
C PHE A 147 -9.35 -3.75 -12.34
N GLU A 148 -8.87 -4.24 -11.19
CA GLU A 148 -7.82 -3.58 -10.42
C GLU A 148 -6.53 -3.47 -11.24
N GLY A 149 -5.78 -2.39 -11.06
CA GLY A 149 -4.51 -2.19 -11.77
C GLY A 149 -4.63 -1.96 -13.27
N CYS A 150 -5.84 -1.78 -13.82
CA CYS A 150 -6.06 -1.41 -15.22
C CYS A 150 -5.69 0.06 -15.47
N SER A 151 -4.41 0.41 -15.33
CA SER A 151 -3.92 1.80 -15.35
C SER A 151 -4.16 2.54 -16.69
N GLY A 152 -4.37 1.80 -17.78
CA GLY A 152 -4.73 2.36 -19.10
C GLY A 152 -6.21 2.64 -19.28
N LEU A 153 -7.09 2.20 -18.37
CA LEU A 153 -8.54 2.24 -18.56
C LEU A 153 -9.08 3.68 -18.45
N THR A 154 -9.69 4.14 -19.52
CA THR A 154 -10.23 5.51 -19.64
C THR A 154 -11.73 5.57 -19.84
N SER A 155 -12.36 4.44 -20.19
CA SER A 155 -13.79 4.37 -20.44
C SER A 155 -14.39 3.08 -19.92
N ILE A 156 -15.41 3.22 -19.08
CA ILE A 156 -16.27 2.14 -18.60
C ILE A 156 -17.70 2.48 -18.96
N VAL A 157 -18.37 1.59 -19.69
CA VAL A 157 -19.78 1.73 -20.05
C VAL A 157 -20.55 0.52 -19.56
N VAL A 158 -21.66 0.72 -18.87
CA VAL A 158 -22.62 -0.33 -18.54
C VAL A 158 -23.83 -0.18 -19.46
N ASP A 159 -24.25 -1.30 -20.06
CA ASP A 159 -25.44 -1.31 -20.92
C ASP A 159 -26.67 -0.80 -20.16
N SER A 160 -27.41 0.11 -20.76
CA SER A 160 -28.56 0.78 -20.13
C SER A 160 -29.71 -0.18 -19.73
N ALA A 161 -29.73 -1.40 -20.26
CA ALA A 161 -30.67 -2.45 -19.86
C ALA A 161 -30.18 -3.31 -18.69
N ASN A 162 -28.94 -3.09 -18.18
CA ASN A 162 -28.47 -3.75 -16.99
C ASN A 162 -29.25 -3.22 -15.76
N THR A 163 -29.72 -4.13 -14.90
CA THR A 163 -30.57 -3.77 -13.74
C THR A 163 -29.82 -3.79 -12.42
N ILE A 164 -28.60 -4.31 -12.40
CA ILE A 164 -27.76 -4.43 -11.18
C ILE A 164 -26.73 -3.31 -11.14
N TYR A 165 -26.16 -2.97 -12.29
CA TYR A 165 -25.10 -1.97 -12.44
C TYR A 165 -25.52 -0.90 -13.43
N ASP A 166 -24.94 0.28 -13.29
CA ASP A 166 -25.05 1.34 -14.28
C ASP A 166 -23.77 2.19 -14.38
N SER A 167 -23.71 3.00 -15.44
CA SER A 167 -22.71 4.06 -15.62
C SER A 167 -23.45 5.38 -15.92
N ARG A 168 -24.38 5.72 -15.02
CA ARG A 168 -25.26 6.90 -15.13
C ARG A 168 -24.45 8.17 -15.40
N ASP A 169 -25.07 9.11 -16.12
CA ASP A 169 -24.46 10.39 -16.49
C ASP A 169 -23.15 10.25 -17.31
N ASN A 170 -22.92 9.08 -17.95
CA ASN A 170 -21.68 8.73 -18.63
C ASN A 170 -20.45 8.86 -17.73
N CYS A 171 -20.57 8.41 -16.48
CA CYS A 171 -19.57 8.63 -15.43
C CYS A 171 -18.26 7.87 -15.61
N ASN A 172 -18.14 6.97 -16.59
CA ASN A 172 -16.98 6.08 -16.75
C ASN A 172 -16.66 5.29 -15.48
N ALA A 173 -17.68 4.70 -14.86
CA ALA A 173 -17.56 3.87 -13.67
C ALA A 173 -18.65 2.80 -13.68
N ILE A 174 -18.49 1.79 -12.84
CA ILE A 174 -19.54 0.82 -12.50
C ILE A 174 -20.11 1.20 -11.15
N ILE A 175 -21.40 1.49 -11.13
CA ILE A 175 -22.16 1.84 -9.92
C ILE A 175 -23.18 0.75 -9.66
N ASN A 176 -23.27 0.26 -8.43
CA ASN A 176 -24.32 -0.62 -7.99
C ASN A 176 -25.63 0.18 -7.84
N THR A 177 -26.66 -0.21 -8.57
CA THR A 177 -27.94 0.54 -8.63
C THR A 177 -28.70 0.51 -7.31
N SER A 178 -28.52 -0.53 -6.47
CA SER A 178 -29.25 -0.70 -5.22
C SER A 178 -28.61 0.04 -4.05
N THR A 179 -27.27 0.14 -4.01
CA THR A 179 -26.50 0.77 -2.93
C THR A 179 -26.07 2.18 -3.27
N ASN A 180 -26.05 2.56 -4.54
CA ASN A 180 -25.42 3.77 -5.07
C ASN A 180 -23.92 3.85 -4.75
N GLU A 181 -23.28 2.72 -4.64
CA GLU A 181 -21.84 2.57 -4.44
C GLU A 181 -21.12 2.54 -5.77
N LEU A 182 -20.06 3.34 -5.91
CA LEU A 182 -19.12 3.25 -7.02
C LEU A 182 -18.16 2.10 -6.71
N ILE A 183 -18.27 0.98 -7.44
CA ILE A 183 -17.47 -0.22 -7.21
C ILE A 183 -16.22 -0.29 -8.07
N ILE A 184 -16.23 0.28 -9.27
CA ILE A 184 -15.05 0.33 -10.16
C ILE A 184 -15.05 1.67 -10.89
N GLY A 185 -13.95 2.37 -10.80
CA GLY A 185 -13.67 3.60 -11.54
C GLY A 185 -12.50 3.46 -12.51
N CYS A 186 -12.26 4.48 -13.30
CA CYS A 186 -11.14 4.56 -14.24
C CYS A 186 -10.57 5.99 -14.32
N ASN A 187 -9.58 6.20 -15.19
CA ASN A 187 -8.84 7.47 -15.28
C ASN A 187 -9.72 8.71 -15.57
N ASN A 188 -10.85 8.52 -16.27
CA ASN A 188 -11.74 9.59 -16.66
C ASN A 188 -13.08 9.56 -15.90
N THR A 189 -13.13 8.90 -14.75
CA THR A 189 -14.36 8.84 -13.94
C THR A 189 -14.78 10.22 -13.47
N VAL A 190 -16.06 10.52 -13.64
CA VAL A 190 -16.74 11.68 -13.05
C VAL A 190 -17.81 11.15 -12.10
N ILE A 191 -17.60 11.27 -10.79
CA ILE A 191 -18.51 10.70 -9.79
C ILE A 191 -19.85 11.46 -9.78
N PRO A 192 -20.98 10.81 -10.07
CA PRO A 192 -22.29 11.45 -10.03
C PRO A 192 -22.71 11.85 -8.61
N ASN A 193 -23.49 12.92 -8.47
CA ASN A 193 -24.04 13.39 -7.18
C ASN A 193 -25.06 12.43 -6.54
N THR A 194 -25.34 11.29 -7.15
CA THR A 194 -26.18 10.23 -6.63
C THR A 194 -25.38 9.11 -5.96
N VAL A 195 -24.06 9.11 -6.13
CA VAL A 195 -23.16 8.14 -5.47
C VAL A 195 -23.04 8.51 -3.99
N THR A 196 -23.20 7.51 -3.14
CA THR A 196 -23.16 7.69 -1.67
C THR A 196 -21.93 7.10 -1.01
N SER A 197 -21.23 6.18 -1.70
CA SER A 197 -19.96 5.60 -1.24
C SER A 197 -19.03 5.28 -2.39
N ILE A 198 -17.74 5.35 -2.13
CA ILE A 198 -16.69 4.80 -2.99
C ILE A 198 -16.30 3.47 -2.36
N GLY A 199 -16.44 2.38 -3.12
CA GLY A 199 -16.22 1.02 -2.66
C GLY A 199 -14.75 0.70 -2.41
N ASP A 200 -14.51 -0.48 -1.83
CA ASP A 200 -13.17 -0.99 -1.60
C ASP A 200 -12.45 -1.18 -2.95
N TYR A 201 -11.18 -0.77 -3.00
CA TYR A 201 -10.29 -0.85 -4.17
C TYR A 201 -10.85 -0.23 -5.46
N ALA A 202 -11.87 0.63 -5.39
CA ALA A 202 -12.61 1.15 -6.55
C ALA A 202 -11.74 1.81 -7.62
N PHE A 203 -10.59 2.39 -7.27
CA PHE A 203 -9.61 3.01 -8.19
C PHE A 203 -8.22 2.40 -8.06
N TYR A 204 -8.10 1.17 -7.52
CA TYR A 204 -6.80 0.53 -7.29
C TYR A 204 -5.92 0.54 -8.56
N GLY A 205 -4.70 1.09 -8.43
CA GLY A 205 -3.71 1.11 -9.51
C GLY A 205 -4.17 1.85 -10.78
N SER A 206 -5.23 2.66 -10.71
CA SER A 206 -5.67 3.45 -11.85
C SER A 206 -4.67 4.55 -12.20
N GLY A 207 -4.62 4.94 -13.49
CA GLY A 207 -3.81 6.07 -13.94
C GLY A 207 -4.43 7.44 -13.66
N LEU A 208 -5.32 7.51 -12.67
CA LEU A 208 -6.04 8.72 -12.26
C LEU A 208 -5.07 9.84 -11.85
N THR A 209 -5.25 11.06 -12.40
CA THR A 209 -4.42 12.21 -12.04
C THR A 209 -5.15 13.22 -11.14
N SER A 210 -6.47 13.23 -11.20
CA SER A 210 -7.33 14.05 -10.36
C SER A 210 -8.74 13.48 -10.33
N ILE A 211 -9.47 13.73 -9.24
CA ILE A 211 -10.88 13.36 -9.11
C ILE A 211 -11.59 14.35 -8.20
N THR A 212 -12.86 14.61 -8.46
CA THR A 212 -13.73 15.38 -7.57
C THR A 212 -14.71 14.42 -6.91
N ILE A 213 -14.72 14.39 -5.59
CA ILE A 213 -15.67 13.64 -4.78
C ILE A 213 -16.85 14.54 -4.46
N PRO A 214 -18.09 14.21 -4.84
CA PRO A 214 -19.26 15.04 -4.57
C PRO A 214 -19.71 14.93 -3.09
N ASP A 215 -20.45 15.96 -2.62
CA ASP A 215 -20.96 16.04 -1.25
C ASP A 215 -21.99 14.93 -0.89
N SER A 216 -22.42 14.13 -1.86
CA SER A 216 -23.26 12.97 -1.61
C SER A 216 -22.50 11.78 -1.04
N VAL A 217 -21.17 11.74 -1.21
CA VAL A 217 -20.33 10.63 -0.73
C VAL A 217 -20.11 10.78 0.78
N THR A 218 -20.39 9.71 1.51
CA THR A 218 -20.27 9.65 2.98
C THR A 218 -19.14 8.73 3.46
N SER A 219 -18.63 7.85 2.58
CA SER A 219 -17.54 6.92 2.92
C SER A 219 -16.63 6.65 1.73
N ILE A 220 -15.35 6.43 2.04
CA ILE A 220 -14.31 5.96 1.13
C ILE A 220 -13.85 4.62 1.67
N GLY A 221 -13.91 3.57 0.85
CA GLY A 221 -13.60 2.19 1.21
C GLY A 221 -12.11 1.91 1.40
N GLU A 222 -11.83 0.68 1.78
CA GLU A 222 -10.48 0.12 1.93
C GLU A 222 -9.74 0.17 0.59
N GLY A 223 -8.48 0.64 0.60
CA GLY A 223 -7.66 0.71 -0.61
C GLY A 223 -8.28 1.47 -1.79
N ALA A 224 -9.32 2.31 -1.59
CA ALA A 224 -10.10 2.89 -2.67
C ALA A 224 -9.28 3.61 -3.74
N PHE A 225 -8.15 4.23 -3.37
CA PHE A 225 -7.19 4.89 -4.26
C PHE A 225 -5.78 4.29 -4.16
N TYR A 226 -5.67 3.02 -3.69
CA TYR A 226 -4.39 2.35 -3.56
C TYR A 226 -3.62 2.38 -4.88
N GLY A 227 -2.34 2.77 -4.84
CA GLY A 227 -1.48 2.78 -6.02
C GLY A 227 -1.87 3.78 -7.13
N CYS A 228 -2.72 4.78 -6.84
CA CYS A 228 -3.01 5.87 -7.78
C CYS A 228 -1.79 6.80 -7.88
N THR A 229 -0.71 6.31 -8.48
CA THR A 229 0.59 7.00 -8.52
C THR A 229 0.57 8.34 -9.27
N GLY A 230 -0.43 8.55 -10.13
CA GLY A 230 -0.62 9.80 -10.87
C GLY A 230 -1.41 10.87 -10.12
N LEU A 231 -2.09 10.52 -9.01
CA LEU A 231 -2.97 11.43 -8.27
C LEU A 231 -2.14 12.52 -7.55
N THR A 232 -2.33 13.77 -7.93
CA THR A 232 -1.49 14.88 -7.43
C THR A 232 -2.12 15.66 -6.27
N SER A 233 -3.44 15.77 -6.28
CA SER A 233 -4.20 16.44 -5.21
C SER A 233 -5.64 15.97 -5.18
N MET A 234 -6.25 15.99 -4.00
CA MET A 234 -7.66 15.68 -3.82
C MET A 234 -8.23 16.46 -2.64
N THR A 235 -9.51 16.81 -2.76
CA THR A 235 -10.31 17.33 -1.66
C THR A 235 -11.36 16.30 -1.29
N ILE A 236 -11.38 15.90 -0.04
CA ILE A 236 -12.42 15.03 0.52
C ILE A 236 -13.49 15.94 1.11
N PRO A 237 -14.77 15.82 0.69
CA PRO A 237 -15.83 16.71 1.17
C PRO A 237 -16.19 16.43 2.64
N ASP A 238 -16.76 17.43 3.32
CA ASP A 238 -17.16 17.35 4.74
C ASP A 238 -18.25 16.30 5.03
N SER A 239 -18.91 15.80 3.99
CA SER A 239 -19.87 14.69 4.07
C SER A 239 -19.23 13.35 4.39
N VAL A 240 -17.93 13.17 4.07
CA VAL A 240 -17.21 11.91 4.31
C VAL A 240 -16.88 11.77 5.78
N THR A 241 -17.35 10.69 6.38
CA THR A 241 -17.17 10.37 7.81
C THR A 241 -16.27 9.18 8.07
N SER A 242 -15.90 8.42 7.02
CA SER A 242 -14.97 7.29 7.12
C SER A 242 -14.06 7.18 5.89
N ILE A 243 -12.79 6.86 6.15
CA ILE A 243 -11.76 6.53 5.17
C ILE A 243 -11.18 5.20 5.59
N GLY A 244 -11.20 4.21 4.69
CA GLY A 244 -10.72 2.86 4.95
C GLY A 244 -9.22 2.76 5.13
N ASP A 245 -8.75 1.61 5.60
CA ASP A 245 -7.35 1.24 5.64
C ASP A 245 -6.79 1.26 4.20
N TRP A 246 -5.51 1.58 4.03
CA TRP A 246 -4.79 1.66 2.74
C TRP A 246 -5.40 2.61 1.69
N ALA A 247 -6.39 3.44 2.05
CA ALA A 247 -7.20 4.18 1.08
C ALA A 247 -6.39 5.01 0.07
N PHE A 248 -5.23 5.54 0.44
CA PHE A 248 -4.31 6.32 -0.41
C PHE A 248 -2.89 5.74 -0.42
N GLU A 249 -2.71 4.47 -0.03
CA GLU A 249 -1.39 3.83 -0.03
C GLU A 249 -0.79 3.85 -1.44
N GLY A 250 0.47 4.22 -1.54
CA GLY A 250 1.19 4.29 -2.82
C GLY A 250 0.76 5.44 -3.74
N CYS A 251 -0.02 6.42 -3.28
CA CYS A 251 -0.29 7.65 -4.04
C CYS A 251 0.96 8.54 -4.06
N SER A 252 2.03 8.08 -4.71
CA SER A 252 3.37 8.65 -4.62
C SER A 252 3.48 10.09 -5.15
N SER A 253 2.59 10.53 -6.04
CA SER A 253 2.54 11.91 -6.55
C SER A 253 1.65 12.84 -5.73
N LEU A 254 0.95 12.35 -4.69
CA LEU A 254 0.02 13.15 -3.90
C LEU A 254 0.80 14.20 -3.08
N THR A 255 0.63 15.47 -3.42
CA THR A 255 1.35 16.57 -2.76
C THR A 255 0.59 17.18 -1.59
N SER A 256 -0.73 17.12 -1.65
CA SER A 256 -1.61 17.65 -0.60
C SER A 256 -2.97 16.95 -0.60
N ILE A 257 -3.54 16.79 0.58
CA ILE A 257 -4.90 16.29 0.80
C ILE A 257 -5.51 16.99 2.01
N ILE A 258 -6.80 17.32 1.93
CA ILE A 258 -7.56 17.87 3.04
C ILE A 258 -8.43 16.77 3.63
N ILE A 259 -8.23 16.49 4.91
CA ILE A 259 -9.04 15.55 5.69
C ILE A 259 -10.20 16.33 6.32
N PRO A 260 -11.47 15.93 6.10
CA PRO A 260 -12.62 16.65 6.64
C PRO A 260 -12.80 16.43 8.15
N ASN A 261 -13.47 17.38 8.80
CA ASN A 261 -13.72 17.34 10.25
C ASN A 261 -14.67 16.22 10.72
N GLY A 262 -15.28 15.46 9.80
CA GLY A 262 -16.09 14.27 10.12
C GLY A 262 -15.29 13.01 10.45
N ILE A 263 -13.99 13.00 10.07
CA ILE A 263 -13.14 11.81 10.24
C ILE A 263 -12.69 11.70 11.70
N THR A 264 -12.87 10.51 12.28
CA THR A 264 -12.51 10.23 13.70
C THR A 264 -11.25 9.37 13.85
N SER A 265 -10.79 8.74 12.78
CA SER A 265 -9.55 7.95 12.76
C SER A 265 -8.85 8.03 11.40
N ILE A 266 -7.52 8.01 11.41
CA ILE A 266 -6.71 7.73 10.23
C ILE A 266 -6.45 6.24 10.23
N GLY A 267 -6.87 5.54 9.15
CA GLY A 267 -6.74 4.08 9.03
C GLY A 267 -5.30 3.59 8.94
N ASN A 268 -5.12 2.28 9.05
CA ASN A 268 -3.81 1.64 8.87
C ASN A 268 -3.32 1.89 7.44
N SER A 269 -2.03 2.23 7.31
CA SER A 269 -1.38 2.52 6.02
C SER A 269 -2.13 3.51 5.12
N ALA A 270 -3.06 4.32 5.65
CA ALA A 270 -3.94 5.16 4.84
C ALA A 270 -3.19 6.08 3.88
N PHE A 271 -1.98 6.53 4.22
CA PHE A 271 -1.10 7.38 3.40
C PHE A 271 0.31 6.78 3.25
N ASN A 272 0.47 5.47 3.48
CA ASN A 272 1.76 4.81 3.31
C ASN A 272 2.28 5.01 1.88
N GLY A 273 3.55 5.38 1.73
CA GLY A 273 4.16 5.61 0.40
C GLY A 273 3.66 6.85 -0.35
N CYS A 274 2.97 7.79 0.32
CA CYS A 274 2.68 9.10 -0.24
C CYS A 274 3.95 9.97 -0.24
N GLU A 275 4.93 9.60 -1.08
CA GLU A 275 6.29 10.13 -1.05
C GLU A 275 6.37 11.65 -1.32
N SER A 276 5.44 12.19 -2.12
CA SER A 276 5.38 13.62 -2.47
C SER A 276 4.58 14.45 -1.49
N LEU A 277 3.94 13.84 -0.46
CA LEU A 277 3.11 14.56 0.51
C LEU A 277 3.99 15.46 1.39
N THR A 278 3.90 16.77 1.22
CA THR A 278 4.76 17.72 1.93
C THR A 278 4.19 18.19 3.25
N SER A 279 2.87 18.21 3.36
CA SER A 279 2.14 18.57 4.58
C SER A 279 0.75 17.94 4.58
N ILE A 280 0.25 17.67 5.77
CA ILE A 280 -1.13 17.21 5.99
C ILE A 280 -1.65 17.83 7.29
N THR A 281 -2.91 18.22 7.28
CA THR A 281 -3.59 18.71 8.49
C THR A 281 -4.48 17.59 9.00
N ILE A 282 -4.25 17.16 10.22
CA ILE A 282 -5.10 16.21 10.94
C ILE A 282 -6.13 17.03 11.72
N PRO A 283 -7.45 16.84 11.48
CA PRO A 283 -8.48 17.60 12.16
C PRO A 283 -8.66 17.18 13.64
N ASP A 284 -9.19 18.09 14.45
CA ASP A 284 -9.42 17.87 15.90
C ASP A 284 -10.47 16.78 16.19
N SER A 285 -11.17 16.28 15.19
CA SER A 285 -12.07 15.12 15.30
C SER A 285 -11.34 13.77 15.39
N VAL A 286 -10.07 13.72 14.93
CA VAL A 286 -9.30 12.46 14.89
C VAL A 286 -8.83 12.10 16.29
N THR A 287 -9.14 10.88 16.72
CA THR A 287 -8.76 10.34 18.03
C THR A 287 -7.68 9.27 17.97
N SER A 288 -7.41 8.71 16.77
CA SER A 288 -6.38 7.69 16.57
C SER A 288 -5.72 7.77 15.20
N ILE A 289 -4.44 7.46 15.16
CA ILE A 289 -3.64 7.27 13.95
C ILE A 289 -3.25 5.79 13.91
N GLY A 290 -3.57 5.10 12.80
CA GLY A 290 -3.34 3.67 12.62
C GLY A 290 -1.87 3.27 12.43
N ASP A 291 -1.63 1.97 12.37
CA ASP A 291 -0.32 1.41 12.09
C ASP A 291 0.14 1.81 10.68
N SER A 292 1.41 2.19 10.51
CA SER A 292 2.01 2.58 9.23
C SER A 292 1.26 3.72 8.48
N ALA A 293 0.41 4.50 9.16
CA ALA A 293 -0.49 5.45 8.51
C ALA A 293 0.21 6.47 7.61
N PHE A 294 1.44 6.89 7.93
CA PHE A 294 2.30 7.80 7.14
C PHE A 294 3.67 7.17 6.85
N GLU A 295 3.78 5.85 6.87
CA GLU A 295 5.03 5.16 6.55
C GLU A 295 5.53 5.59 5.17
N SER A 296 6.84 5.82 5.05
CA SER A 296 7.47 6.23 3.78
C SER A 296 6.94 7.53 3.15
N CYS A 297 6.28 8.41 3.92
CA CYS A 297 5.98 9.77 3.48
C CYS A 297 7.26 10.62 3.47
N THR A 298 8.16 10.35 2.54
CA THR A 298 9.52 10.93 2.52
C THR A 298 9.55 12.45 2.28
N GLY A 299 8.51 13.00 1.65
CA GLY A 299 8.33 14.43 1.42
C GLY A 299 7.79 15.21 2.63
N LEU A 300 7.22 14.50 3.64
CA LEU A 300 6.58 15.13 4.79
C LEU A 300 7.62 15.85 5.66
N THR A 301 7.54 17.18 5.76
CA THR A 301 8.53 17.98 6.48
C THR A 301 8.15 18.27 7.92
N SER A 302 6.86 18.38 8.19
CA SER A 302 6.31 18.59 9.53
C SER A 302 4.90 18.05 9.61
N ILE A 303 4.48 17.64 10.80
CA ILE A 303 3.10 17.26 11.12
C ILE A 303 2.74 17.73 12.53
N THR A 304 1.53 18.23 12.68
CA THR A 304 0.94 18.53 13.99
C THR A 304 -0.12 17.49 14.27
N ILE A 305 0.04 16.80 15.39
CA ILE A 305 -0.93 15.81 15.88
C ILE A 305 -1.83 16.55 16.89
N PRO A 306 -3.15 16.61 16.68
CA PRO A 306 -4.04 17.35 17.56
C PRO A 306 -4.22 16.68 18.93
N ASP A 307 -4.63 17.50 19.93
CA ASP A 307 -4.82 17.06 21.33
C ASP A 307 -5.92 15.96 21.48
N SER A 308 -6.76 15.80 20.48
CA SER A 308 -7.78 14.74 20.43
C SER A 308 -7.19 13.33 20.23
N VAL A 309 -5.98 13.24 19.64
CA VAL A 309 -5.34 11.94 19.35
C VAL A 309 -4.79 11.33 20.63
N THR A 310 -5.28 10.15 20.97
CA THR A 310 -4.88 9.39 22.18
C THR A 310 -3.96 8.21 21.85
N SER A 311 -3.89 7.79 20.59
CA SER A 311 -3.05 6.67 20.16
C SER A 311 -2.39 6.91 18.80
N ILE A 312 -1.13 6.52 18.69
CA ILE A 312 -0.33 6.49 17.46
C ILE A 312 0.11 5.04 17.26
N GLY A 313 -0.25 4.46 16.11
CA GLY A 313 0.06 3.09 15.74
C GLY A 313 1.55 2.83 15.55
N ASN A 314 1.93 1.55 15.52
CA ASN A 314 3.31 1.16 15.23
C ASN A 314 3.70 1.59 13.82
N SER A 315 4.96 1.96 13.63
CA SER A 315 5.50 2.39 12.34
C SER A 315 4.76 3.60 11.70
N ALA A 316 3.93 4.34 12.45
CA ALA A 316 3.07 5.38 11.90
C ALA A 316 3.83 6.42 11.06
N PHE A 317 5.10 6.72 11.37
CA PHE A 317 5.98 7.63 10.64
C PHE A 317 7.30 6.96 10.21
N TYR A 318 7.30 5.63 10.08
CA TYR A 318 8.47 4.87 9.64
C TYR A 318 9.00 5.41 8.30
N GLY A 319 10.30 5.70 8.22
CA GLY A 319 10.92 6.16 6.96
C GLY A 319 10.51 7.55 6.48
N CYS A 320 9.87 8.38 7.31
CA CYS A 320 9.60 9.79 6.99
C CYS A 320 10.90 10.59 7.01
N THR A 321 11.75 10.40 6.00
CA THR A 321 13.11 10.96 5.97
C THR A 321 13.15 12.49 5.89
N GLY A 322 12.10 13.12 5.35
CA GLY A 322 11.95 14.57 5.28
C GLY A 322 11.49 15.22 6.58
N LEU A 323 10.98 14.43 7.55
CA LEU A 323 10.38 14.95 8.77
C LEU A 323 11.43 15.59 9.68
N THR A 324 11.35 16.90 9.87
CA THR A 324 12.33 17.66 10.69
C THR A 324 11.87 17.88 12.10
N SER A 325 10.56 17.94 12.32
CA SER A 325 9.93 18.13 13.63
C SER A 325 8.53 17.50 13.67
N VAL A 326 8.13 17.04 14.84
CA VAL A 326 6.78 16.56 15.13
C VAL A 326 6.39 17.00 16.55
N THR A 327 5.14 17.38 16.72
CA THR A 327 4.57 17.67 18.04
C THR A 327 3.63 16.54 18.41
N ILE A 328 3.91 15.88 19.54
CA ILE A 328 3.05 14.83 20.11
C ILE A 328 2.26 15.47 21.25
N PRO A 329 0.93 15.33 21.29
CA PRO A 329 0.10 15.91 22.33
C PRO A 329 0.17 15.12 23.65
N ASP A 330 -0.19 15.81 24.77
CA ASP A 330 -0.24 15.21 26.11
C ASP A 330 -1.31 14.10 26.27
N SER A 331 -2.18 13.94 25.30
CA SER A 331 -3.15 12.84 25.24
C SER A 331 -2.55 11.48 24.89
N VAL A 332 -1.34 11.46 24.28
CA VAL A 332 -0.61 10.24 23.91
C VAL A 332 0.17 9.70 25.10
N THR A 333 -0.03 8.44 25.47
CA THR A 333 0.55 7.81 26.66
C THR A 333 1.72 6.86 26.36
N SER A 334 2.01 6.57 25.10
CA SER A 334 3.13 5.72 24.70
C SER A 334 3.62 6.07 23.30
N ILE A 335 4.93 5.93 23.07
CA ILE A 335 5.53 5.87 21.73
C ILE A 335 5.69 4.40 21.38
N GLY A 336 4.92 3.93 20.38
CA GLY A 336 4.89 2.54 19.93
C GLY A 336 6.18 2.08 19.25
N ASN A 337 6.18 0.85 18.75
CA ASN A 337 7.33 0.29 18.04
C ASN A 337 7.52 0.95 16.68
N ASN A 338 8.75 1.22 16.30
CA ASN A 338 9.17 1.78 15.00
C ASN A 338 8.54 3.13 14.62
N VAL A 339 7.87 3.84 15.53
CA VAL A 339 7.05 5.03 15.17
C VAL A 339 7.84 6.03 14.35
N PHE A 340 9.10 6.34 14.70
CA PHE A 340 9.99 7.25 13.96
C PHE A 340 11.24 6.53 13.43
N TYR A 341 11.14 5.23 13.16
CA TYR A 341 12.27 4.48 12.59
C TYR A 341 12.70 5.12 11.27
N GLY A 342 14.00 5.40 11.13
CA GLY A 342 14.54 5.95 9.87
C GLY A 342 14.10 7.39 9.54
N CYS A 343 13.55 8.14 10.49
CA CYS A 343 13.30 9.57 10.32
C CYS A 343 14.62 10.34 10.35
N THR A 344 15.43 10.18 9.31
CA THR A 344 16.81 10.70 9.24
C THR A 344 16.88 12.22 9.32
N GLY A 345 15.81 12.93 8.91
CA GLY A 345 15.70 14.40 8.96
C GLY A 345 15.35 14.96 10.34
N LEU A 346 14.87 14.12 11.29
CA LEU A 346 14.37 14.56 12.59
C LEU A 346 15.51 15.13 13.45
N THR A 347 15.46 16.43 13.73
CA THR A 347 16.55 17.14 14.45
C THR A 347 16.33 17.24 15.95
N SER A 348 15.08 17.41 16.36
CA SER A 348 14.68 17.49 17.76
C SER A 348 13.21 17.08 17.92
N MET A 349 12.89 16.58 19.11
CA MET A 349 11.54 16.21 19.48
C MET A 349 11.36 16.32 20.99
N THR A 350 10.17 16.70 21.42
CA THR A 350 9.75 16.64 22.83
C THR A 350 8.79 15.47 22.99
N ILE A 351 9.12 14.57 23.91
CA ILE A 351 8.21 13.52 24.37
C ILE A 351 7.38 14.11 25.52
N PRO A 352 6.04 14.07 25.46
CA PRO A 352 5.20 14.66 26.49
C PRO A 352 5.26 13.86 27.81
N ASP A 353 4.95 14.56 28.93
CA ASP A 353 4.98 13.97 30.27
C ASP A 353 3.93 12.86 30.51
N SER A 354 2.99 12.70 29.60
CA SER A 354 2.01 11.60 29.58
C SER A 354 2.61 10.24 29.15
N VAL A 355 3.75 10.26 28.44
CA VAL A 355 4.35 9.04 27.88
C VAL A 355 5.05 8.24 28.96
N THR A 356 4.65 6.98 29.11
CA THR A 356 5.19 6.05 30.13
C THR A 356 6.18 5.03 29.58
N SER A 357 6.24 4.86 28.26
CA SER A 357 7.17 3.92 27.62
C SER A 357 7.58 4.36 26.22
N ILE A 358 8.82 4.02 25.86
CA ILE A 358 9.37 4.18 24.51
C ILE A 358 9.57 2.78 23.94
N GLY A 359 8.92 2.49 22.81
CA GLY A 359 8.87 1.18 22.16
C GLY A 359 10.18 0.76 21.51
N GLN A 360 10.21 -0.46 20.98
CA GLN A 360 11.33 -1.00 20.22
C GLN A 360 11.53 -0.21 18.93
N ASN A 361 12.79 0.12 18.61
CA ASN A 361 13.18 0.89 17.42
C ASN A 361 12.50 2.28 17.29
N ALA A 362 11.89 2.83 18.31
CA ALA A 362 11.04 4.02 18.21
C ALA A 362 11.74 5.20 17.49
N PHE A 363 13.05 5.39 17.68
CA PHE A 363 13.90 6.42 17.04
C PHE A 363 15.13 5.80 16.36
N ASN A 364 15.08 4.52 16.01
CA ASN A 364 16.21 3.87 15.36
C ASN A 364 16.52 4.54 14.02
N GLY A 365 17.77 4.92 13.79
CA GLY A 365 18.18 5.58 12.55
C GLY A 365 17.75 7.05 12.42
N CYS A 366 17.33 7.71 13.51
CA CYS A 366 17.14 9.16 13.52
C CYS A 366 18.51 9.85 13.54
N GLU A 367 19.21 9.83 12.40
CA GLU A 367 20.62 10.22 12.28
C GLU A 367 20.88 11.68 12.64
N SER A 368 19.94 12.59 12.33
CA SER A 368 20.05 14.02 12.59
C SER A 368 19.58 14.43 13.99
N LEU A 369 19.07 13.50 14.81
CA LEU A 369 18.55 13.81 16.14
C LEU A 369 19.69 14.24 17.06
N THR A 370 19.73 15.54 17.40
CA THR A 370 20.82 16.12 18.23
C THR A 370 20.50 16.11 19.71
N SER A 371 19.23 16.19 20.07
CA SER A 371 18.75 16.18 21.44
C SER A 371 17.33 15.61 21.53
N ILE A 372 17.06 14.91 22.62
CA ILE A 372 15.72 14.44 22.98
C ILE A 372 15.61 14.44 24.51
N THR A 373 14.48 14.90 25.02
CA THR A 373 14.18 14.86 26.46
C THR A 373 13.29 13.66 26.73
N ILE A 374 13.72 12.78 27.63
CA ILE A 374 12.91 11.67 28.14
C ILE A 374 12.22 12.18 29.41
N PRO A 375 10.89 12.21 29.48
CA PRO A 375 10.18 12.73 30.66
C PRO A 375 10.25 11.75 31.86
N ASP A 376 10.03 12.29 33.05
CA ASP A 376 10.07 11.53 34.33
C ASP A 376 8.94 10.48 34.45
N SER A 377 7.99 10.46 33.56
CA SER A 377 6.94 9.45 33.43
C SER A 377 7.42 8.13 32.80
N VAL A 378 8.52 8.17 32.02
CA VAL A 378 9.02 7.00 31.28
C VAL A 378 9.67 6.01 32.22
N THR A 379 9.17 4.76 32.22
CA THR A 379 9.67 3.68 33.06
C THR A 379 10.57 2.68 32.32
N SER A 380 10.48 2.64 30.98
CA SER A 380 11.27 1.73 30.16
C SER A 380 11.63 2.31 28.79
N ILE A 381 12.81 1.95 28.30
CA ILE A 381 13.31 2.26 26.95
C ILE A 381 13.48 0.93 26.21
N GLY A 382 12.81 0.79 25.07
CA GLY A 382 12.80 -0.43 24.26
C GLY A 382 14.13 -0.78 23.60
N GLY A 383 14.22 -1.98 23.05
CA GLY A 383 15.39 -2.41 22.27
C GLY A 383 15.58 -1.55 21.03
N TYR A 384 16.83 -1.20 20.69
CA TYR A 384 17.19 -0.34 19.56
C TYR A 384 16.54 1.06 19.57
N ALA A 385 15.89 1.49 20.64
CA ALA A 385 15.07 2.70 20.65
C ALA A 385 15.78 3.93 20.09
N PHE A 386 17.08 4.10 20.32
CA PHE A 386 17.93 5.18 19.81
C PHE A 386 19.13 4.66 19.02
N SER A 387 19.08 3.42 18.52
CA SER A 387 20.19 2.86 17.74
C SER A 387 20.42 3.69 16.49
N GLY A 388 21.68 3.96 16.13
CA GLY A 388 22.01 4.75 14.93
C GLY A 388 21.68 6.25 15.03
N CYS A 389 21.33 6.79 16.18
CA CYS A 389 21.19 8.24 16.39
C CYS A 389 22.57 8.91 16.42
N HIS A 390 23.19 9.04 15.24
CA HIS A 390 24.56 9.54 15.12
C HIS A 390 24.74 10.99 15.57
N GLY A 391 23.69 11.81 15.43
CA GLY A 391 23.68 13.22 15.83
C GLY A 391 23.52 13.44 17.34
N LEU A 392 23.06 12.42 18.10
CA LEU A 392 22.76 12.55 19.52
C LEU A 392 24.04 12.75 20.32
N THR A 393 24.21 13.93 20.93
CA THR A 393 25.43 14.28 21.67
C THR A 393 25.31 14.03 23.15
N SER A 394 24.11 14.17 23.70
CA SER A 394 23.83 13.95 25.12
C SER A 394 22.43 13.39 25.32
N ILE A 395 22.24 12.63 26.39
CA ILE A 395 20.95 12.16 26.85
C ILE A 395 20.83 12.16 28.36
N THR A 396 19.67 12.58 28.87
CA THR A 396 19.31 12.44 30.28
C THR A 396 18.31 11.31 30.42
N ILE A 397 18.64 10.35 31.26
CA ILE A 397 17.79 9.20 31.63
C ILE A 397 17.21 9.50 33.00
N PRO A 398 15.90 9.71 33.15
CA PRO A 398 15.28 10.04 34.44
C PRO A 398 15.35 8.87 35.45
N ASP A 399 15.09 9.17 36.68
CA ASP A 399 15.15 8.19 37.77
C ASP A 399 14.01 7.17 37.74
N SER A 400 12.94 7.48 37.03
CA SER A 400 11.81 6.58 36.77
C SER A 400 12.17 5.39 35.87
N VAL A 401 13.19 5.51 35.01
CA VAL A 401 13.60 4.44 34.11
C VAL A 401 14.24 3.29 34.87
N THR A 402 13.63 2.11 34.78
CA THR A 402 14.11 0.89 35.45
C THR A 402 14.80 -0.09 34.52
N SER A 403 14.56 0.02 33.20
CA SER A 403 15.15 -0.89 32.22
C SER A 403 15.41 -0.22 30.88
N ILE A 404 16.52 -0.62 30.25
CA ILE A 404 16.97 -0.19 28.93
C ILE A 404 17.23 -1.43 28.07
N GLY A 405 16.57 -1.52 26.93
CA GLY A 405 16.59 -2.68 26.07
C GLY A 405 17.93 -2.92 25.36
N TYR A 406 18.03 -4.07 24.71
CA TYR A 406 19.19 -4.45 23.92
C TYR A 406 19.43 -3.47 22.78
N ASN A 407 20.69 -3.16 22.51
CA ASN A 407 21.11 -2.23 21.45
C ASN A 407 20.49 -0.81 21.55
N ALA A 408 19.90 -0.40 22.67
CA ALA A 408 19.10 0.83 22.75
C ALA A 408 19.85 2.09 22.30
N PHE A 409 21.16 2.19 22.58
CA PHE A 409 22.05 3.27 22.14
C PHE A 409 23.19 2.78 21.23
N GLN A 410 22.99 1.64 20.56
CA GLN A 410 23.99 1.11 19.63
C GLN A 410 24.28 2.13 18.52
N GLN A 411 25.57 2.28 18.19
CA GLN A 411 26.01 3.19 17.12
C GLN A 411 25.64 4.68 17.31
N CYS A 412 25.33 5.12 18.54
CA CYS A 412 25.26 6.55 18.85
C CYS A 412 26.65 7.16 18.82
N SER A 413 27.23 7.32 17.62
CA SER A 413 28.63 7.73 17.44
C SER A 413 28.91 9.19 17.83
N GLY A 414 27.88 10.01 18.00
CA GLY A 414 27.94 11.38 18.49
C GLY A 414 27.92 11.49 20.03
N LEU A 415 27.46 10.44 20.74
CA LEU A 415 27.15 10.50 22.16
C LEU A 415 28.38 10.66 23.02
N THR A 416 28.48 11.76 23.72
CA THR A 416 29.59 12.10 24.62
C THR A 416 29.19 12.26 26.10
N SER A 417 27.89 12.40 26.38
CA SER A 417 27.38 12.61 27.74
C SER A 417 26.11 11.80 27.97
N ILE A 418 26.09 11.04 29.03
CA ILE A 418 24.89 10.40 29.59
C ILE A 418 24.74 10.89 31.01
N ILE A 419 23.60 11.48 31.34
CA ILE A 419 23.19 11.81 32.69
C ILE A 419 22.12 10.80 33.09
N CYS A 420 22.33 10.02 34.14
CA CYS A 420 21.31 9.11 34.66
C CYS A 420 20.98 9.50 36.11
N ASN A 421 19.73 9.91 36.33
CA ASN A 421 19.26 10.44 37.60
C ASN A 421 18.92 9.35 38.64
N ALA A 422 18.90 8.09 38.22
CA ALA A 422 18.54 6.98 39.09
C ALA A 422 19.66 6.69 40.15
N THR A 423 19.30 6.55 41.41
CA THR A 423 20.22 6.12 42.48
C THR A 423 20.60 4.64 42.40
N THR A 424 19.78 3.84 41.75
CA THR A 424 20.09 2.45 41.37
C THR A 424 20.09 2.36 39.84
N ALA A 425 21.21 1.91 39.26
CA ALA A 425 21.35 1.84 37.82
C ALA A 425 20.21 1.03 37.17
N PRO A 426 19.53 1.56 36.11
CA PRO A 426 18.61 0.78 35.30
C PRO A 426 19.23 -0.52 34.79
N ALA A 427 18.43 -1.58 34.69
CA ALA A 427 18.88 -2.82 34.08
C ALA A 427 19.15 -2.59 32.60
N ILE A 428 20.33 -3.00 32.12
CA ILE A 428 20.72 -2.95 30.71
C ILE A 428 20.84 -4.35 30.13
N GLN A 429 20.65 -4.44 28.82
CA GLN A 429 20.76 -5.69 28.08
C GLN A 429 22.00 -5.71 27.17
N ASN A 430 22.13 -6.80 26.39
CA ASN A 430 23.27 -6.97 25.50
C ASN A 430 23.36 -5.81 24.48
N ASN A 431 24.58 -5.35 24.23
CA ASN A 431 24.91 -4.34 23.24
C ASN A 431 24.25 -2.95 23.45
N THR A 432 23.66 -2.67 24.63
CA THR A 432 22.98 -1.39 24.91
C THR A 432 23.81 -0.19 24.46
N PHE A 433 25.12 -0.17 24.72
CA PHE A 433 26.03 0.92 24.34
C PHE A 433 27.08 0.51 23.29
N ARG A 434 26.75 -0.49 22.42
CA ARG A 434 27.72 -0.95 21.44
C ARG A 434 28.04 0.16 20.41
N ASN A 435 29.34 0.40 20.16
CA ASN A 435 29.84 1.38 19.20
C ASN A 435 29.39 2.83 19.48
N VAL A 436 29.23 3.20 20.76
CA VAL A 436 29.11 4.61 21.14
C VAL A 436 30.46 5.31 20.97
N LYS A 437 30.49 6.65 21.02
CA LYS A 437 31.71 7.44 20.93
C LYS A 437 32.66 7.11 22.08
N THR A 438 33.95 7.09 21.80
CA THR A 438 34.99 6.88 22.80
C THR A 438 35.24 8.15 23.63
N GLY A 439 35.43 8.01 24.94
CA GLY A 439 35.85 9.10 25.84
C GLY A 439 34.73 9.98 26.37
N GLY A 440 33.50 9.43 26.47
CA GLY A 440 32.35 10.14 27.03
C GLY A 440 32.33 10.14 28.58
N THR A 441 31.32 10.83 29.14
CA THR A 441 31.07 10.95 30.58
C THR A 441 29.69 10.40 30.93
N LEU A 442 29.66 9.51 31.93
CA LEU A 442 28.45 9.06 32.60
C LEU A 442 28.33 9.79 33.94
N THR A 443 27.35 10.65 34.08
CA THR A 443 27.06 11.37 35.31
C THR A 443 25.92 10.70 36.07
N VAL A 444 26.13 10.42 37.36
CA VAL A 444 25.17 9.71 38.21
C VAL A 444 25.09 10.37 39.60
N PRO A 445 24.00 10.16 40.37
CA PRO A 445 23.88 10.69 41.72
C PRO A 445 24.98 10.15 42.66
N SER A 446 25.42 11.00 43.60
CA SER A 446 26.40 10.59 44.61
C SER A 446 25.91 9.42 45.47
N GLY A 447 26.75 8.44 45.67
CA GLY A 447 26.43 7.20 46.39
C GLY A 447 25.52 6.23 45.63
N SER A 448 25.30 6.45 44.33
CA SER A 448 24.51 5.54 43.49
C SER A 448 25.15 4.15 43.34
N THR A 449 24.32 3.13 43.10
CA THR A 449 24.72 1.72 43.00
C THR A 449 24.40 1.10 41.64
N GLY A 450 25.05 -0.01 41.29
CA GLY A 450 24.79 -0.80 40.10
C GLY A 450 25.50 -0.34 38.81
N TYR A 451 26.04 0.88 38.75
CA TYR A 451 26.69 1.45 37.55
C TYR A 451 28.03 0.81 37.20
N ASN A 452 28.62 0.01 38.07
CA ASN A 452 29.78 -0.81 37.74
C ASN A 452 29.49 -1.78 36.58
N VAL A 453 28.25 -2.22 36.41
CA VAL A 453 27.83 -3.03 35.25
C VAL A 453 27.92 -2.21 33.94
N TRP A 454 27.46 -0.95 33.97
CA TRP A 454 27.54 -0.07 32.79
C TRP A 454 28.97 0.26 32.37
N MET A 455 29.89 0.30 33.37
CA MET A 455 31.31 0.59 33.21
C MET A 455 32.16 -0.65 32.93
N GLY A 456 31.54 -1.79 32.64
CA GLY A 456 32.25 -3.02 32.27
C GLY A 456 33.08 -2.86 30.99
N THR A 457 34.09 -3.75 30.80
CA THR A 457 35.04 -3.68 29.68
C THR A 457 34.65 -4.54 28.46
N GLY A 458 33.53 -5.24 28.53
CA GLY A 458 33.00 -5.99 27.38
C GLY A 458 32.44 -5.06 26.28
N ASN A 459 32.31 -5.57 25.07
CA ASN A 459 31.90 -4.79 23.89
C ASN A 459 30.53 -4.09 24.01
N TYR A 460 29.81 -4.34 25.08
CA TYR A 460 28.43 -3.89 25.29
C TYR A 460 28.32 -2.73 26.27
N TYR A 461 29.44 -2.36 26.93
CA TYR A 461 29.48 -1.47 28.06
C TYR A 461 30.31 -0.21 27.81
N LEU A 462 30.01 0.86 28.51
CA LEU A 462 30.66 2.16 28.36
C LEU A 462 32.19 2.11 28.66
N GLY A 463 32.61 1.30 29.65
CA GLY A 463 34.03 1.17 29.99
C GLY A 463 34.91 0.65 28.85
N LYS A 464 34.35 -0.15 27.90
CA LYS A 464 35.05 -0.56 26.66
C LYS A 464 35.45 0.64 25.78
N TYR A 465 34.68 1.72 25.83
CA TYR A 465 34.86 2.91 25.02
C TYR A 465 35.52 4.06 25.81
N ASN A 466 36.24 3.75 26.91
CA ASN A 466 36.95 4.71 27.75
C ASN A 466 36.05 5.84 28.32
N TRP A 467 34.82 5.52 28.69
CA TRP A 467 33.94 6.45 29.38
C TRP A 467 34.37 6.62 30.84
N THR A 468 34.14 7.81 31.38
CA THR A 468 34.42 8.14 32.80
C THR A 468 33.08 8.29 33.53
N LYS A 469 32.95 7.60 34.70
CA LYS A 469 31.83 7.82 35.61
C LYS A 469 32.16 8.99 36.54
N VAL A 470 31.23 9.94 36.68
CA VAL A 470 31.28 11.08 37.58
C VAL A 470 30.06 11.05 38.48
N GLU A 471 30.25 11.30 39.78
CA GLU A 471 29.18 11.44 40.78
C GLU A 471 28.92 12.91 41.08
N GLN A 472 27.65 13.30 41.11
CA GLN A 472 27.18 14.66 41.45
C GLN A 472 26.45 14.66 42.80
#